data_00659773618b73dfeec127b35b30ad48
#
_entry.id   00659773618b73dfeec127b35b30ad48
#
_cell.length_a   1.000
_cell.length_b   1.000
_cell.length_c   1.000
_cell.angle_alpha   90.00
_cell.angle_beta   90.00
_cell.angle_gamma   90.00
#
_symmetry.space_group_name_H-M   'P 1'
#
loop_
_entity.id
_entity.type
_entity.pdbx_description
1 polymer ?
#
loop_
_entity_poly.entity_id
_entity_poly.type
_entity_poly.pdbx_seq_one_letter_code
_entity_poly.pdbx_strand_id
1 'polypeptide(L)'
;SSPKFGTLQRKLISTTVDNVGRAVITPNPDLDMDSVGLPESKAFKVYDKFITRRLVRQGMSIRAAREQVTNKTDLARKTLIEEMDKRPVYISRAPVLHKFGIMAMRPRLTKGETLQVSPLIVKGFGADFDGDAMNYHVPTTEKSRKEAIERLLPSRNLFSLSDFKSVMHAPANEYVGGLYLATKNRSKKPKRIFKTVQDAKKAYERGDISLADNVQILES
;
A
#
# COMPACT_ATOMS: atom_id res chain seq x y z
N SER A 1 -5.67 -42.92 -1.00
CA SER A 1 -4.63 -41.91 -0.60
C SER A 1 -5.35 -40.71 0.02
N SER A 2 -4.86 -40.25 1.17
CA SER A 2 -5.44 -39.10 1.88
C SER A 2 -5.57 -37.91 0.95
N PRO A 3 -6.74 -37.19 0.92
CA PRO A 3 -6.94 -36.02 0.04
C PRO A 3 -5.88 -34.93 0.22
N LYS A 4 -5.28 -34.84 1.42
CA LYS A 4 -4.23 -33.84 1.75
C LYS A 4 -2.87 -34.10 1.07
N PHE A 5 -2.61 -35.31 0.57
CA PHE A 5 -1.34 -35.71 -0.03
C PHE A 5 -1.47 -36.21 -1.47
N GLY A 6 -2.64 -36.14 -2.07
CA GLY A 6 -2.90 -36.58 -3.43
C GLY A 6 -2.21 -35.71 -4.50
N THR A 7 -1.94 -36.30 -5.65
CA THR A 7 -1.34 -35.62 -6.82
C THR A 7 -2.14 -34.42 -7.27
N LEU A 8 -3.47 -34.45 -7.10
CA LEU A 8 -4.38 -33.35 -7.44
C LEU A 8 -4.11 -32.11 -6.59
N GLN A 9 -3.92 -32.29 -5.28
CA GLN A 9 -3.64 -31.18 -4.37
C GLN A 9 -2.22 -30.61 -4.57
N ARG A 10 -1.23 -31.48 -4.85
CA ARG A 10 0.16 -31.03 -5.08
C ARG A 10 0.39 -30.37 -6.44
N LYS A 11 -0.28 -30.83 -7.49
CA LYS A 11 -0.02 -30.39 -8.86
C LYS A 11 -1.07 -29.45 -9.45
N LEU A 12 -2.33 -29.53 -9.02
CA LEU A 12 -3.42 -28.71 -9.57
C LEU A 12 -3.87 -27.60 -8.62
N ILE A 13 -4.03 -27.90 -7.32
CA ILE A 13 -4.56 -26.92 -6.35
C ILE A 13 -3.44 -26.01 -5.79
N SER A 14 -2.21 -26.52 -5.70
CA SER A 14 -1.05 -25.74 -5.22
C SER A 14 -0.31 -24.97 -6.32
N THR A 15 -0.87 -24.87 -7.52
CA THR A 15 -0.26 -24.07 -8.59
C THR A 15 -0.27 -22.60 -8.19
N THR A 16 0.91 -22.01 -8.06
CA THR A 16 1.06 -20.58 -7.81
C THR A 16 0.59 -19.81 -9.03
N VAL A 17 -0.40 -18.94 -8.82
CA VAL A 17 -0.83 -18.02 -9.88
C VAL A 17 0.21 -16.90 -9.98
N ASP A 18 0.73 -16.72 -11.19
CA ASP A 18 1.69 -15.64 -11.47
C ASP A 18 1.04 -14.26 -11.26
N ASN A 19 1.86 -13.28 -10.87
CA ASN A 19 1.47 -11.88 -10.64
C ASN A 19 0.47 -11.68 -9.47
N VAL A 20 0.32 -12.65 -8.59
CA VAL A 20 -0.51 -12.58 -7.38
C VAL A 20 0.35 -12.84 -6.16
N GLY A 21 0.05 -12.16 -5.07
CA GLY A 21 0.65 -12.40 -3.78
C GLY A 21 -0.28 -12.05 -2.64
N ARG A 22 0.16 -12.39 -1.42
CA ARG A 22 -0.54 -12.06 -0.17
C ARG A 22 0.48 -11.57 0.85
N ALA A 23 0.10 -10.56 1.63
CA ALA A 23 0.92 -10.05 2.72
C ALA A 23 0.04 -9.48 3.84
N VAL A 24 0.56 -9.53 5.05
CA VAL A 24 -0.02 -8.82 6.20
C VAL A 24 0.07 -7.33 5.95
N ILE A 25 -0.96 -6.59 6.36
CA ILE A 25 -1.01 -5.14 6.21
C ILE A 25 -0.46 -4.42 7.45
N THR A 26 0.16 -3.28 7.22
CA THR A 26 0.58 -2.34 8.27
C THR A 26 0.22 -0.91 7.87
N PRO A 27 -0.06 -0.03 8.85
CA PRO A 27 -0.40 1.34 8.55
C PRO A 27 0.83 2.13 8.06
N ASN A 28 0.61 2.99 7.08
CA ASN A 28 1.56 4.02 6.69
C ASN A 28 0.80 5.32 6.39
N PRO A 29 0.81 6.29 7.35
CA PRO A 29 0.10 7.56 7.19
C PRO A 29 0.73 8.48 6.14
N ASP A 30 1.96 8.23 5.70
CA ASP A 30 2.63 9.04 4.67
C ASP A 30 2.15 8.69 3.25
N LEU A 31 1.41 7.59 3.11
CA LEU A 31 0.82 7.20 1.83
C LEU A 31 -0.49 7.95 1.60
N ASP A 32 -0.65 8.48 0.38
CA ASP A 32 -1.95 8.95 -0.07
C ASP A 32 -2.94 7.77 -0.22
N MET A 33 -4.23 8.08 -0.39
CA MET A 33 -5.26 7.04 -0.48
C MET A 33 -5.17 6.18 -1.74
N ASP A 34 -4.51 6.64 -2.79
CA ASP A 34 -4.35 5.91 -4.05
C ASP A 34 -3.05 5.10 -4.09
N SER A 35 -2.19 5.21 -3.09
CA SER A 35 -0.89 4.55 -3.04
C SER A 35 -0.85 3.38 -2.06
N VAL A 36 -0.05 2.38 -2.37
CA VAL A 36 0.24 1.22 -1.53
C VAL A 36 1.73 0.95 -1.49
N GLY A 37 2.26 0.73 -0.29
CA GLY A 37 3.65 0.32 -0.09
C GLY A 37 3.81 -1.17 -0.32
N LEU A 38 4.52 -1.54 -1.38
CA LEU A 38 4.78 -2.94 -1.73
C LEU A 38 6.24 -3.29 -1.40
N PRO A 39 6.48 -4.30 -0.55
CA PRO A 39 7.84 -4.76 -0.25
C PRO A 39 8.62 -5.12 -1.49
N GLU A 40 9.89 -4.73 -1.55
CA GLU A 40 10.73 -4.93 -2.73
C GLU A 40 10.82 -6.42 -3.15
N SER A 41 10.95 -7.33 -2.17
CA SER A 41 10.97 -8.78 -2.41
C SER A 41 9.72 -9.28 -3.11
N LYS A 42 8.56 -8.75 -2.71
CA LYS A 42 7.25 -9.10 -3.26
C LYS A 42 7.00 -8.40 -4.60
N ALA A 43 7.46 -7.16 -4.76
CA ALA A 43 7.37 -6.42 -6.01
C ALA A 43 8.13 -7.13 -7.13
N PHE A 44 9.38 -7.54 -6.91
CA PHE A 44 10.14 -8.32 -7.89
C PHE A 44 9.41 -9.60 -8.30
N LYS A 45 8.78 -10.30 -7.36
CA LYS A 45 8.04 -11.54 -7.64
C LYS A 45 6.83 -11.31 -8.55
N VAL A 46 6.01 -10.29 -8.28
CA VAL A 46 4.77 -10.08 -9.06
C VAL A 46 4.99 -9.31 -10.36
N TYR A 47 6.10 -8.55 -10.47
CA TYR A 47 6.47 -7.83 -11.69
C TYR A 47 7.52 -8.57 -12.55
N ASP A 48 8.02 -9.73 -12.13
CA ASP A 48 9.09 -10.49 -12.81
C ASP A 48 8.90 -10.56 -14.32
N LYS A 49 7.73 -11.02 -14.78
CA LYS A 49 7.43 -11.14 -16.21
C LYS A 49 7.48 -9.82 -16.96
N PHE A 50 7.08 -8.72 -16.32
CA PHE A 50 7.08 -7.40 -16.94
C PHE A 50 8.49 -6.83 -17.03
N ILE A 51 9.29 -6.98 -15.98
CA ILE A 51 10.70 -6.57 -15.96
C ILE A 51 11.48 -7.36 -17.01
N THR A 52 11.39 -8.69 -16.98
CA THR A 52 12.08 -9.56 -17.93
C THR A 52 11.72 -9.20 -19.38
N ARG A 53 10.42 -9.05 -19.69
CA ARG A 53 9.96 -8.68 -21.04
C ARG A 53 10.51 -7.32 -21.47
N ARG A 54 10.60 -6.36 -20.56
CA ARG A 54 11.11 -5.03 -20.86
C ARG A 54 12.61 -5.06 -21.14
N LEU A 55 13.40 -5.77 -20.32
CA LEU A 55 14.85 -5.93 -20.54
C LEU A 55 15.15 -6.65 -21.87
N VAL A 56 14.34 -7.65 -22.22
CA VAL A 56 14.45 -8.32 -23.53
C VAL A 56 14.15 -7.36 -24.68
N ARG A 57 13.15 -6.50 -24.57
CA ARG A 57 12.87 -5.44 -25.56
C ARG A 57 13.98 -4.41 -25.69
N GLN A 58 14.79 -4.25 -24.68
CA GLN A 58 15.99 -3.39 -24.67
C GLN A 58 17.23 -4.07 -25.28
N GLY A 59 17.08 -5.31 -25.79
CA GLY A 59 18.16 -6.03 -26.49
C GLY A 59 18.84 -7.10 -25.66
N MET A 60 18.40 -7.37 -24.42
CA MET A 60 18.97 -8.45 -23.62
C MET A 60 18.45 -9.82 -24.05
N SER A 61 19.29 -10.86 -23.93
CA SER A 61 18.81 -12.23 -24.02
C SER A 61 17.88 -12.57 -22.86
N ILE A 62 16.94 -13.48 -23.05
CA ILE A 62 16.00 -13.92 -22.00
C ILE A 62 16.75 -14.43 -20.76
N ARG A 63 17.86 -15.15 -20.96
CA ARG A 63 18.69 -15.66 -19.87
C ARG A 63 19.32 -14.53 -19.06
N ALA A 64 19.95 -13.58 -19.72
CA ALA A 64 20.55 -12.42 -19.07
C ALA A 64 19.50 -11.56 -18.35
N ALA A 65 18.32 -11.34 -18.95
CA ALA A 65 17.24 -10.59 -18.32
C ALA A 65 16.74 -11.26 -17.02
N ARG A 66 16.54 -12.58 -17.04
CA ARG A 66 16.15 -13.33 -15.83
C ARG A 66 17.22 -13.30 -14.75
N GLU A 67 18.49 -13.39 -15.12
CA GLU A 67 19.61 -13.26 -14.18
C GLU A 67 19.61 -11.89 -13.48
N GLN A 68 19.39 -10.80 -14.24
CA GLN A 68 19.23 -9.46 -13.69
C GLN A 68 18.09 -9.38 -12.63
N VAL A 69 16.95 -9.98 -12.94
CA VAL A 69 15.79 -9.99 -12.02
C VAL A 69 16.07 -10.84 -10.78
N THR A 70 16.66 -12.02 -10.95
CA THR A 70 17.00 -12.92 -9.84
C THR A 70 18.00 -12.28 -8.88
N ASN A 71 19.02 -11.63 -9.43
CA ASN A 71 20.06 -10.96 -8.66
C ASN A 71 19.64 -9.55 -8.17
N LYS A 72 18.41 -9.09 -8.52
CA LYS A 72 17.86 -7.78 -8.15
C LYS A 72 18.84 -6.63 -8.41
N THR A 73 19.49 -6.66 -9.56
CA THR A 73 20.48 -5.63 -9.92
C THR A 73 19.86 -4.24 -10.00
N ASP A 74 20.69 -3.19 -9.94
CA ASP A 74 20.23 -1.79 -10.04
C ASP A 74 19.45 -1.54 -11.34
N LEU A 75 19.85 -2.18 -12.44
CA LEU A 75 19.13 -2.12 -13.71
C LEU A 75 17.73 -2.75 -13.60
N ALA A 76 17.63 -3.93 -12.98
CA ALA A 76 16.35 -4.59 -12.75
C ALA A 76 15.46 -3.77 -11.80
N ARG A 77 16.05 -3.16 -10.77
CA ARG A 77 15.34 -2.29 -9.81
C ARG A 77 14.81 -1.02 -10.50
N LYS A 78 15.62 -0.36 -11.31
CA LYS A 78 15.16 0.78 -12.11
C LYS A 78 14.01 0.40 -13.03
N THR A 79 14.14 -0.73 -13.72
CA THR A 79 13.10 -1.26 -14.61
C THR A 79 11.81 -1.62 -13.84
N LEU A 80 11.94 -2.19 -12.63
CA LEU A 80 10.81 -2.45 -11.74
C LEU A 80 10.04 -1.16 -11.41
N ILE A 81 10.74 -0.11 -10.97
CA ILE A 81 10.11 1.18 -10.63
C ILE A 81 9.35 1.75 -11.85
N GLU A 82 9.94 1.71 -13.03
CA GLU A 82 9.32 2.17 -14.25
C GLU A 82 8.08 1.34 -14.65
N GLU A 83 8.07 0.02 -14.38
CA GLU A 83 6.88 -0.82 -14.60
C GLU A 83 5.81 -0.58 -13.54
N MET A 84 6.19 -0.34 -12.28
CA MET A 84 5.28 -0.01 -11.19
C MET A 84 4.55 1.32 -11.44
N ASP A 85 5.22 2.33 -11.95
CA ASP A 85 4.61 3.62 -12.31
C ASP A 85 3.55 3.46 -13.42
N LYS A 86 3.74 2.50 -14.30
CA LYS A 86 2.81 2.24 -15.42
C LYS A 86 1.67 1.29 -15.05
N ARG A 87 1.88 0.40 -14.09
CA ARG A 87 0.95 -0.69 -13.77
C ARG A 87 0.54 -0.63 -12.32
N PRO A 88 -0.70 -0.22 -12.04
CA PRO A 88 -1.25 -0.29 -10.69
C PRO A 88 -1.37 -1.75 -10.24
N VAL A 89 -1.54 -1.96 -8.95
CA VAL A 89 -1.87 -3.26 -8.36
C VAL A 89 -3.33 -3.25 -7.91
N TYR A 90 -4.04 -4.36 -8.14
CA TYR A 90 -5.31 -4.61 -7.48
C TYR A 90 -5.01 -5.12 -6.07
N ILE A 91 -5.65 -4.52 -5.09
CA ILE A 91 -5.63 -4.94 -3.69
C ILE A 91 -7.00 -5.47 -3.34
N SER A 92 -7.07 -6.60 -2.67
CA SER A 92 -8.32 -7.19 -2.20
C SER A 92 -8.17 -7.84 -0.84
N ARG A 93 -9.21 -7.76 -0.02
CA ARG A 93 -9.36 -8.51 1.22
C ARG A 93 -10.49 -9.53 1.08
N ALA A 94 -10.25 -10.77 1.48
CA ALA A 94 -11.30 -11.79 1.53
C ALA A 94 -11.99 -11.78 2.91
N PRO A 95 -13.34 -11.92 2.96
CA PRO A 95 -14.26 -12.04 1.83
C PRO A 95 -14.54 -10.70 1.14
N VAL A 96 -14.73 -10.71 -0.19
CA VAL A 96 -15.14 -9.52 -0.95
C VAL A 96 -16.65 -9.37 -0.84
N LEU A 97 -17.12 -8.46 0.01
CA LEU A 97 -18.56 -8.28 0.29
C LEU A 97 -19.20 -7.18 -0.55
N HIS A 98 -18.41 -6.26 -1.09
CA HIS A 98 -18.87 -5.15 -1.93
C HIS A 98 -17.74 -4.66 -2.85
N LYS A 99 -18.05 -3.74 -3.77
CA LYS A 99 -17.09 -3.24 -4.78
C LYS A 99 -15.80 -2.65 -4.19
N PHE A 100 -15.85 -2.08 -2.99
CA PHE A 100 -14.65 -1.52 -2.32
C PHE A 100 -13.74 -2.59 -1.71
N GLY A 101 -14.17 -3.85 -1.70
CA GLY A 101 -13.32 -4.98 -1.32
C GLY A 101 -12.23 -5.31 -2.35
N ILE A 102 -12.29 -4.68 -3.54
CA ILE A 102 -11.25 -4.73 -4.58
C ILE A 102 -11.02 -3.31 -5.09
N MET A 103 -9.82 -2.79 -4.90
CA MET A 103 -9.42 -1.46 -5.39
C MET A 103 -8.09 -1.54 -6.12
N ALA A 104 -7.87 -0.63 -7.05
CA ALA A 104 -6.58 -0.46 -7.72
C ALA A 104 -5.78 0.61 -7.00
N MET A 105 -4.47 0.40 -6.85
CA MET A 105 -3.59 1.32 -6.16
C MET A 105 -2.26 1.47 -6.87
N ARG A 106 -1.63 2.61 -6.74
CA ARG A 106 -0.30 2.89 -7.27
C ARG A 106 0.74 2.32 -6.31
N PRO A 107 1.53 1.33 -6.74
CA PRO A 107 2.53 0.73 -5.86
C PRO A 107 3.71 1.67 -5.65
N ARG A 108 4.24 1.68 -4.42
CA ARG A 108 5.48 2.33 -4.02
C ARG A 108 6.39 1.29 -3.37
N LEU A 109 7.67 1.28 -3.71
CA LEU A 109 8.61 0.36 -3.07
C LEU A 109 8.81 0.72 -1.60
N THR A 110 8.73 -0.29 -0.74
CA THR A 110 8.97 -0.14 0.69
C THR A 110 9.95 -1.20 1.19
N LYS A 111 10.56 -0.90 2.33
CA LYS A 111 11.38 -1.86 3.08
C LYS A 111 10.48 -2.77 3.92
N GLY A 112 11.01 -3.92 4.34
CA GLY A 112 10.28 -4.89 5.16
C GLY A 112 9.52 -5.94 4.34
N GLU A 113 8.54 -6.60 4.96
CA GLU A 113 7.80 -7.73 4.38
C GLU A 113 6.28 -7.51 4.34
N THR A 114 5.78 -6.41 4.93
CA THR A 114 4.36 -6.11 5.03
C THR A 114 3.89 -5.18 3.92
N LEU A 115 2.64 -5.34 3.50
CA LEU A 115 1.97 -4.41 2.60
C LEU A 115 1.57 -3.17 3.40
N GLN A 116 2.09 -2.01 3.04
CA GLN A 116 1.77 -0.77 3.74
C GLN A 116 0.57 -0.08 3.08
N VAL A 117 -0.42 0.25 3.87
CA VAL A 117 -1.65 0.88 3.37
C VAL A 117 -1.96 2.16 4.14
N SER A 118 -2.56 3.12 3.43
CA SER A 118 -3.05 4.35 4.07
C SER A 118 -4.19 4.01 5.04
N PRO A 119 -4.18 4.56 6.26
CA PRO A 119 -5.29 4.39 7.21
C PRO A 119 -6.65 4.84 6.67
N LEU A 120 -6.66 5.73 5.70
CA LEU A 120 -7.88 6.26 5.09
C LEU A 120 -8.71 5.21 4.34
N ILE A 121 -8.06 4.19 3.76
CA ILE A 121 -8.73 3.20 2.91
C ILE A 121 -9.16 1.92 3.63
N VAL A 122 -8.65 1.69 4.83
CA VAL A 122 -8.84 0.43 5.58
C VAL A 122 -10.31 0.14 5.85
N LYS A 123 -11.10 1.18 6.19
CA LYS A 123 -12.55 1.06 6.37
C LYS A 123 -13.25 0.54 5.12
N GLY A 124 -12.82 0.97 3.92
CA GLY A 124 -13.39 0.50 2.65
C GLY A 124 -13.18 -0.99 2.39
N PHE A 125 -12.07 -1.56 2.87
CA PHE A 125 -11.83 -3.01 2.82
C PHE A 125 -12.49 -3.78 3.97
N GLY A 126 -13.04 -3.10 4.98
CA GLY A 126 -13.49 -3.73 6.21
C GLY A 126 -12.34 -4.43 6.95
N ALA A 127 -11.14 -3.87 6.88
CA ALA A 127 -9.92 -4.41 7.45
C ALA A 127 -9.50 -3.63 8.69
N ASP A 128 -8.61 -4.24 9.49
CA ASP A 128 -7.89 -3.60 10.57
C ASP A 128 -6.42 -4.07 10.60
N PHE A 129 -5.63 -3.53 11.51
CA PHE A 129 -4.20 -3.82 11.61
C PHE A 129 -3.85 -4.82 12.71
N ASP A 130 -4.76 -5.72 13.03
CA ASP A 130 -4.59 -6.77 14.05
C ASP A 130 -3.93 -8.06 13.52
N GLY A 131 -3.44 -8.03 12.29
CA GLY A 131 -2.84 -9.18 11.60
C GLY A 131 -3.53 -9.53 10.30
N ASP A 132 -4.48 -8.71 9.86
CA ASP A 132 -5.15 -8.88 8.57
C ASP A 132 -4.15 -8.94 7.42
N ALA A 133 -4.46 -9.78 6.45
CA ALA A 133 -3.68 -9.92 5.22
C ALA A 133 -4.53 -9.60 3.99
N MET A 134 -3.92 -8.90 3.04
CA MET A 134 -4.54 -8.58 1.76
C MET A 134 -3.82 -9.29 0.62
N ASN A 135 -4.60 -9.60 -0.42
CA ASN A 135 -4.07 -10.10 -1.67
C ASN A 135 -3.77 -8.92 -2.60
N TYR A 136 -2.71 -9.06 -3.38
CA TYR A 136 -2.34 -8.10 -4.41
C TYR A 136 -2.12 -8.80 -5.75
N HIS A 137 -2.51 -8.14 -6.83
CA HIS A 137 -2.45 -8.67 -8.19
C HIS A 137 -2.08 -7.58 -9.19
N VAL A 138 -1.17 -7.88 -10.12
CA VAL A 138 -0.78 -6.95 -11.19
C VAL A 138 -1.56 -7.27 -12.46
N PRO A 139 -2.37 -6.33 -13.01
CA PRO A 139 -3.11 -6.53 -14.22
C PRO A 139 -2.17 -6.74 -15.42
N THR A 140 -2.45 -7.76 -16.22
CA THR A 140 -1.60 -8.15 -17.34
C THR A 140 -1.97 -7.47 -18.65
N THR A 141 -3.26 -7.15 -18.85
CA THR A 141 -3.76 -6.55 -20.09
C THR A 141 -3.80 -5.02 -20.03
N GLU A 142 -3.69 -4.38 -21.16
CA GLU A 142 -3.81 -2.93 -21.29
C GLU A 142 -5.21 -2.43 -20.87
N LYS A 143 -6.25 -3.18 -21.25
CA LYS A 143 -7.63 -2.88 -20.88
C LYS A 143 -7.82 -2.89 -19.36
N SER A 144 -7.36 -3.93 -18.66
CA SER A 144 -7.44 -4.00 -17.21
C SER A 144 -6.65 -2.89 -16.53
N ARG A 145 -5.48 -2.54 -17.06
CA ARG A 145 -4.67 -1.43 -16.55
C ARG A 145 -5.42 -0.09 -16.65
N LYS A 146 -6.02 0.17 -17.79
CA LYS A 146 -6.80 1.40 -18.02
C LYS A 146 -8.00 1.48 -17.09
N GLU A 147 -8.76 0.40 -16.96
CA GLU A 147 -9.89 0.29 -16.05
C GLU A 147 -9.47 0.51 -14.58
N ALA A 148 -8.34 -0.05 -14.17
CA ALA A 148 -7.79 0.13 -12.83
C ALA A 148 -7.57 1.62 -12.49
N ILE A 149 -6.96 2.38 -13.40
CA ILE A 149 -6.65 3.79 -13.20
C ILE A 149 -7.91 4.67 -13.28
N GLU A 150 -8.79 4.37 -14.23
CA GLU A 150 -9.95 5.22 -14.51
C GLU A 150 -11.10 5.01 -13.52
N ARG A 151 -11.27 3.78 -12.99
CA ARG A 151 -12.48 3.40 -12.25
C ARG A 151 -12.24 2.88 -10.84
N LEU A 152 -11.09 2.26 -10.56
CA LEU A 152 -10.89 1.48 -9.34
C LEU A 152 -9.95 2.13 -8.31
N LEU A 153 -9.41 3.32 -8.59
CA LEU A 153 -8.67 4.07 -7.58
C LEU A 153 -9.59 4.49 -6.43
N PRO A 154 -9.14 4.45 -5.15
CA PRO A 154 -9.89 4.92 -3.99
C PRO A 154 -10.43 6.34 -4.16
N SER A 155 -9.62 7.27 -4.68
CA SER A 155 -10.03 8.66 -4.94
C SER A 155 -11.19 8.80 -5.93
N ARG A 156 -11.42 7.79 -6.77
CA ARG A 156 -12.55 7.72 -7.70
C ARG A 156 -13.81 7.08 -7.08
N ASN A 157 -13.69 6.52 -5.89
CA ASN A 157 -14.73 5.75 -5.22
C ASN A 157 -14.93 6.22 -3.78
N LEU A 158 -15.09 7.51 -3.56
CA LEU A 158 -15.15 8.13 -2.23
C LEU A 158 -16.45 7.83 -1.48
N PHE A 159 -17.57 7.70 -2.19
CA PHE A 159 -18.88 7.63 -1.57
C PHE A 159 -19.42 6.20 -1.47
N SER A 160 -20.16 5.96 -0.39
CA SER A 160 -20.90 4.70 -0.18
C SER A 160 -21.90 4.47 -1.31
N LEU A 161 -22.12 3.19 -1.65
CA LEU A 161 -23.16 2.80 -2.64
C LEU A 161 -24.56 2.85 -2.08
N SER A 162 -24.70 2.76 -0.74
CA SER A 162 -26.01 2.65 -0.10
C SER A 162 -26.76 3.97 -0.04
N ASP A 163 -26.02 5.08 0.10
CA ASP A 163 -26.63 6.39 0.34
C ASP A 163 -26.02 7.53 -0.51
N PHE A 164 -24.88 7.31 -1.16
CA PHE A 164 -24.11 8.31 -1.91
C PHE A 164 -23.77 9.60 -1.13
N LYS A 165 -23.94 9.57 0.19
CA LYS A 165 -23.72 10.71 1.11
C LYS A 165 -22.58 10.46 2.06
N SER A 166 -22.45 9.24 2.57
CA SER A 166 -21.37 8.90 3.49
C SER A 166 -20.08 8.64 2.75
N VAL A 167 -18.97 9.17 3.29
CA VAL A 167 -17.63 8.94 2.77
C VAL A 167 -17.16 7.56 3.23
N MET A 168 -16.79 6.71 2.26
CA MET A 168 -16.30 5.37 2.54
C MET A 168 -14.86 5.38 3.07
N HIS A 169 -14.03 6.26 2.54
CA HIS A 169 -12.62 6.39 2.91
C HIS A 169 -12.44 7.52 3.91
N ALA A 170 -12.40 7.18 5.19
CA ALA A 170 -12.21 8.12 6.28
C ALA A 170 -11.43 7.46 7.42
N PRO A 171 -10.69 8.23 8.23
CA PRO A 171 -10.08 7.70 9.43
C PRO A 171 -11.12 7.05 10.35
N ALA A 172 -10.78 5.92 10.91
CA ALA A 172 -11.65 5.15 11.81
C ALA A 172 -10.86 4.65 13.02
N ASN A 173 -11.57 4.14 14.04
CA ASN A 173 -11.01 3.46 15.21
C ASN A 173 -9.95 4.31 15.94
N GLU A 174 -8.74 3.79 16.11
CA GLU A 174 -7.64 4.40 16.88
C GLU A 174 -7.21 5.77 16.34
N TYR A 175 -7.38 6.02 15.03
CA TYR A 175 -7.05 7.32 14.43
C TYR A 175 -7.96 8.45 14.90
N VAL A 176 -9.25 8.14 15.12
CA VAL A 176 -10.20 9.10 15.71
C VAL A 176 -9.81 9.39 17.16
N GLY A 177 -9.44 8.35 17.91
CA GLY A 177 -8.92 8.49 19.27
C GLY A 177 -7.63 9.32 19.32
N GLY A 178 -6.68 9.07 18.42
CA GLY A 178 -5.45 9.84 18.28
C GLY A 178 -5.69 11.31 17.96
N LEU A 179 -6.58 11.61 17.02
CA LEU A 179 -6.99 12.99 16.68
C LEU A 179 -7.67 13.68 17.86
N TYR A 180 -8.54 12.97 18.58
CA TYR A 180 -9.18 13.51 19.80
C TYR A 180 -8.12 13.85 20.85
N LEU A 181 -7.18 12.97 21.13
CA LEU A 181 -6.10 13.23 22.09
C LEU A 181 -5.22 14.40 21.65
N ALA A 182 -4.87 14.49 20.38
CA ALA A 182 -4.08 15.59 19.82
C ALA A 182 -4.81 16.94 19.89
N THR A 183 -6.14 16.96 19.94
CA THR A 183 -6.95 18.18 19.92
C THR A 183 -7.59 18.52 21.27
N LYS A 184 -7.56 17.58 22.23
CA LYS A 184 -8.31 17.65 23.50
C LYS A 184 -7.98 18.86 24.38
N ASN A 185 -6.77 19.36 24.39
CA ASN A 185 -6.31 20.42 25.29
C ASN A 185 -5.68 21.58 24.53
N ARG A 186 -6.40 22.18 23.61
CA ARG A 186 -5.96 23.46 23.04
C ARG A 186 -6.11 24.58 24.07
N SER A 187 -5.08 24.77 24.91
CA SER A 187 -4.93 26.03 25.59
C SER A 187 -4.83 27.14 24.55
N LYS A 188 -5.52 28.25 24.74
CA LYS A 188 -5.48 29.41 23.81
C LYS A 188 -4.05 30.00 23.70
N LYS A 189 -3.20 29.76 24.71
CA LYS A 189 -1.80 30.21 24.71
C LYS A 189 -0.87 29.08 24.41
N PRO A 190 0.13 29.27 23.52
CA PRO A 190 1.13 28.25 23.24
C PRO A 190 1.96 27.98 24.50
N LYS A 191 2.22 26.71 24.80
CA LYS A 191 3.05 26.29 25.93
C LYS A 191 4.52 26.63 25.70
N ARG A 192 4.96 26.51 24.45
CA ARG A 192 6.33 26.85 24.00
C ARG A 192 6.32 27.39 22.59
N ILE A 193 7.34 28.21 22.30
CA ILE A 193 7.58 28.80 20.97
C ILE A 193 8.85 28.16 20.41
N PHE A 194 8.78 27.67 19.19
CA PHE A 194 9.92 27.06 18.47
C PHE A 194 10.25 27.87 17.22
N LYS A 195 11.51 27.87 16.83
CA LYS A 195 11.94 28.53 15.59
C LYS A 195 11.49 27.74 14.38
N THR A 196 11.64 26.41 14.41
CA THR A 196 11.32 25.53 13.28
C THR A 196 10.44 24.36 13.74
N VAL A 197 9.76 23.71 12.78
CA VAL A 197 9.02 22.47 13.01
C VAL A 197 9.95 21.34 13.50
N GLN A 198 11.20 21.36 13.04
CA GLN A 198 12.19 20.36 13.45
C GLN A 198 12.57 20.49 14.92
N ASP A 199 12.67 21.72 15.44
CA ASP A 199 12.94 21.97 16.85
C ASP A 199 11.80 21.48 17.73
N ALA A 200 10.54 21.68 17.30
CA ALA A 200 9.38 21.17 17.99
C ALA A 200 9.36 19.61 18.00
N LYS A 201 9.69 18.96 16.89
CA LYS A 201 9.83 17.50 16.82
C LYS A 201 10.90 16.97 17.77
N LYS A 202 12.07 17.57 17.82
CA LYS A 202 13.14 17.20 18.76
C LYS A 202 12.71 17.38 20.23
N ALA A 203 11.95 18.42 20.52
CA ALA A 203 11.42 18.65 21.87
C ALA A 203 10.37 17.58 22.25
N TYR A 204 9.56 17.14 21.29
CA TYR A 204 8.63 16.03 21.48
C TYR A 204 9.35 14.71 21.74
N GLU A 205 10.36 14.37 20.93
CA GLU A 205 11.18 13.15 21.09
C GLU A 205 11.90 13.10 22.46
N ARG A 206 12.27 14.25 23.03
CA ARG A 206 12.86 14.35 24.37
C ARG A 206 11.82 14.33 25.51
N GLY A 207 10.54 14.35 25.18
CA GLY A 207 9.47 14.41 26.18
C GLY A 207 9.23 15.81 26.79
N ASP A 208 9.83 16.86 26.21
CA ASP A 208 9.67 18.25 26.69
C ASP A 208 8.27 18.82 26.41
N ILE A 209 7.62 18.29 25.38
CA ILE A 209 6.23 18.59 24.99
C ILE A 209 5.50 17.31 24.64
N SER A 210 4.17 17.34 24.79
CA SER A 210 3.28 16.22 24.41
C SER A 210 2.55 16.52 23.11
N LEU A 211 1.94 15.51 22.49
CA LEU A 211 1.10 15.67 21.30
C LEU A 211 -0.11 16.60 21.51
N ALA A 212 -0.56 16.75 22.75
CA ALA A 212 -1.68 17.62 23.12
C ALA A 212 -1.26 19.07 23.43
N ASP A 213 0.06 19.35 23.50
CA ASP A 213 0.53 20.69 23.81
C ASP A 213 0.41 21.61 22.58
N ASN A 214 -0.14 22.81 22.80
CA ASN A 214 -0.17 23.84 21.77
C ASN A 214 1.20 24.52 21.71
N VAL A 215 1.80 24.54 20.53
CA VAL A 215 3.10 25.17 20.28
C VAL A 215 2.98 26.21 19.17
N GLN A 216 3.79 27.24 19.23
CA GLN A 216 3.91 28.24 18.17
C GLN A 216 5.20 28.02 17.40
N ILE A 217 5.14 28.01 16.09
CA ILE A 217 6.29 27.98 15.19
C ILE A 217 6.46 29.38 14.59
N LEU A 218 7.68 29.90 14.63
CA LEU A 218 8.01 31.25 14.13
C LEU A 218 8.34 31.24 12.63
N GLU A 219 8.65 30.08 12.08
CA GLU A 219 8.90 29.91 10.64
C GLU A 219 7.58 30.05 9.86
N SER A 220 7.53 31.01 8.96
CA SER A 220 6.46 31.20 7.97
C SER A 220 6.75 30.43 6.69
#